data_69bc5234e458fbee48b82176ce1bf296
#
_entry.id   69bc5234e458fbee48b82176ce1bf296
#
_cell.length_a   1.000
_cell.length_b   1.000
_cell.length_c   1.000
_cell.angle_alpha   90.00
_cell.angle_beta   90.00
_cell.angle_gamma   90.00
#
_symmetry.space_group_name_H-M   'P 1'
#
loop_
_entity.id
_entity.type
_entity.pdbx_description
1 polymer ?
#
loop_
_entity_poly.entity_id
_entity_poly.type
_entity_poly.pdbx_seq_one_letter_code
_entity_poly.pdbx_strand_id
1 'polypeptide(L)'
;MPYGTYESDAESAYKNAKKILSETGADAVKLEGGENFFDTIKFLIKKKINVMGHIGLLPQQHNGKYPVYGRKKNEKKKILNDLSSLEKAGVFSVVVECTIEPVVKKLMENSNIPIIGIGATSDCDGHSVSFDQTPIKKRR
;
A
#
# COMPACT_ATOMS: atom_id res chain seq x y z
N MET A 1 -6.63 5.35 -4.79
CA MET A 1 -8.10 5.62 -4.74
C MET A 1 -8.40 6.40 -3.45
N PRO A 2 -9.23 7.45 -3.50
CA PRO A 2 -9.59 8.22 -2.30
C PRO A 2 -10.38 7.38 -1.29
N TYR A 3 -10.28 7.77 0.00
CA TYR A 3 -11.08 7.18 1.06
C TYR A 3 -12.59 7.33 0.77
N GLY A 4 -13.38 6.31 1.08
CA GLY A 4 -14.82 6.26 0.77
C GLY A 4 -15.15 5.78 -0.65
N THR A 5 -14.14 5.43 -1.47
CA THR A 5 -14.39 5.03 -2.87
C THR A 5 -14.21 3.54 -3.15
N TYR A 6 -13.71 2.76 -2.17
CA TYR A 6 -13.45 1.32 -2.34
C TYR A 6 -13.74 0.47 -1.10
N GLU A 7 -14.10 1.08 0.02
CA GLU A 7 -14.24 0.38 1.29
C GLU A 7 -15.61 -0.28 1.47
N SER A 8 -16.65 0.22 0.79
CA SER A 8 -18.02 -0.27 1.00
C SER A 8 -18.26 -1.65 0.40
N ASP A 9 -17.90 -1.83 -0.87
CA ASP A 9 -18.10 -3.07 -1.62
C ASP A 9 -17.27 -3.10 -2.92
N ALA A 10 -17.07 -4.29 -3.47
CA ALA A 10 -16.23 -4.51 -4.65
C ALA A 10 -16.79 -3.89 -5.94
N GLU A 11 -18.11 -3.81 -6.10
CA GLU A 11 -18.73 -3.21 -7.29
C GLU A 11 -18.56 -1.69 -7.29
N SER A 12 -18.73 -1.04 -6.15
CA SER A 12 -18.47 0.39 -5.97
C SER A 12 -16.99 0.70 -6.20
N ALA A 13 -16.08 -0.11 -5.66
CA ALA A 13 -14.65 -0.01 -5.91
C ALA A 13 -14.33 -0.11 -7.40
N TYR A 14 -14.94 -1.04 -8.13
CA TYR A 14 -14.74 -1.22 -9.57
C TYR A 14 -15.21 0.00 -10.37
N LYS A 15 -16.42 0.50 -10.11
CA LYS A 15 -16.96 1.69 -10.78
C LYS A 15 -16.05 2.89 -10.60
N ASN A 16 -15.59 3.12 -9.37
CA ASN A 16 -14.70 4.23 -9.05
C ASN A 16 -13.31 4.05 -9.67
N ALA A 17 -12.73 2.85 -9.62
CA ALA A 17 -11.45 2.57 -10.28
C ALA A 17 -11.54 2.80 -11.79
N LYS A 18 -12.56 2.28 -12.45
CA LYS A 18 -12.79 2.49 -13.88
C LYS A 18 -12.92 3.97 -14.24
N LYS A 19 -13.65 4.74 -13.44
CA LYS A 19 -13.80 6.18 -13.61
C LYS A 19 -12.43 6.88 -13.52
N ILE A 20 -11.64 6.60 -12.47
CA ILE A 20 -10.30 7.17 -12.31
C ILE A 20 -9.44 6.89 -13.54
N LEU A 21 -9.34 5.62 -13.96
CA LEU A 21 -8.51 5.24 -15.09
C LEU A 21 -8.94 5.92 -16.39
N SER A 22 -10.26 6.01 -16.65
CA SER A 22 -10.78 6.65 -17.87
C SER A 22 -10.61 8.17 -17.90
N GLU A 23 -10.70 8.84 -16.76
CA GLU A 23 -10.59 10.31 -16.66
C GLU A 23 -9.15 10.80 -16.56
N THR A 24 -8.23 9.98 -16.02
CA THR A 24 -6.85 10.40 -15.78
C THR A 24 -5.84 9.82 -16.77
N GLY A 25 -6.20 8.76 -17.49
CA GLY A 25 -5.27 8.02 -18.34
C GLY A 25 -4.23 7.21 -17.55
N ALA A 26 -4.43 7.00 -16.22
CA ALA A 26 -3.55 6.17 -15.42
C ALA A 26 -3.67 4.68 -15.81
N ASP A 27 -2.58 3.91 -15.65
CA ASP A 27 -2.54 2.48 -15.99
C ASP A 27 -2.96 1.58 -14.84
N ALA A 28 -3.02 2.08 -13.60
CA ALA A 28 -3.32 1.33 -12.40
C ALA A 28 -3.94 2.21 -11.31
N VAL A 29 -4.55 1.57 -10.33
CA VAL A 29 -5.01 2.22 -9.09
C VAL A 29 -4.25 1.68 -7.88
N LYS A 30 -4.05 2.52 -6.85
CA LYS A 30 -3.49 2.13 -5.57
C LYS A 30 -4.58 2.17 -4.50
N LEU A 31 -4.66 1.11 -3.67
CA LEU A 31 -5.55 1.02 -2.51
C LEU A 31 -4.72 0.86 -1.23
N GLU A 32 -5.14 1.54 -0.17
CA GLU A 32 -4.57 1.39 1.16
C GLU A 32 -5.27 0.26 1.92
N GLY A 33 -4.49 -0.69 2.45
CA GLY A 33 -4.93 -1.84 3.21
C GLY A 33 -4.48 -3.16 2.60
N GLY A 34 -4.56 -4.21 3.37
CA GLY A 34 -4.06 -5.55 3.03
C GLY A 34 -5.17 -6.60 3.05
N GLU A 35 -5.07 -7.51 4.02
CA GLU A 35 -5.96 -8.67 4.14
C GLU A 35 -7.46 -8.33 4.13
N ASN A 36 -7.85 -7.22 4.75
CA ASN A 36 -9.24 -6.75 4.80
C ASN A 36 -9.83 -6.36 3.45
N PHE A 37 -9.01 -6.10 2.43
CA PHE A 37 -9.45 -5.79 1.06
C PHE A 37 -9.13 -6.88 0.05
N PHE A 38 -8.79 -8.08 0.51
CA PHE A 38 -8.45 -9.21 -0.37
C PHE A 38 -9.50 -9.45 -1.46
N ASP A 39 -10.76 -9.59 -1.08
CA ASP A 39 -11.85 -9.91 -2.03
C ASP A 39 -12.11 -8.74 -2.99
N THR A 40 -12.09 -7.50 -2.51
CA THR A 40 -12.24 -6.31 -3.34
C THR A 40 -11.11 -6.22 -4.37
N ILE A 41 -9.86 -6.38 -3.95
CA ILE A 41 -8.69 -6.33 -4.84
C ILE A 41 -8.74 -7.47 -5.86
N LYS A 42 -9.03 -8.68 -5.43
CA LYS A 42 -9.18 -9.84 -6.31
C LYS A 42 -10.28 -9.64 -7.35
N PHE A 43 -11.39 -9.02 -6.95
CA PHE A 43 -12.48 -8.67 -7.87
C PHE A 43 -12.03 -7.63 -8.91
N LEU A 44 -11.35 -6.57 -8.51
CA LEU A 44 -10.79 -5.55 -9.42
C LEU A 44 -9.85 -6.17 -10.45
N ILE A 45 -8.94 -7.01 -10.01
CA ILE A 45 -7.97 -7.69 -10.88
C ILE A 45 -8.67 -8.65 -11.86
N LYS A 46 -9.69 -9.39 -11.41
CA LYS A 46 -10.53 -10.21 -12.29
C LYS A 46 -11.22 -9.36 -13.37
N LYS A 47 -11.57 -8.12 -13.06
CA LYS A 47 -12.15 -7.13 -13.99
C LYS A 47 -11.09 -6.40 -14.83
N LYS A 48 -9.83 -6.87 -14.84
CA LYS A 48 -8.72 -6.30 -15.61
C LYS A 48 -8.28 -4.90 -15.15
N ILE A 49 -8.50 -4.56 -13.90
CA ILE A 49 -7.93 -3.38 -13.27
C ILE A 49 -6.59 -3.75 -12.64
N ASN A 50 -5.51 -3.06 -13.02
CA ASN A 50 -4.22 -3.22 -12.37
C ASN A 50 -4.25 -2.54 -11.00
N VAL A 51 -3.85 -3.26 -9.95
CA VAL A 51 -3.87 -2.76 -8.58
C VAL A 51 -2.47 -2.80 -7.96
N MET A 52 -2.06 -1.68 -7.37
CA MET A 52 -0.93 -1.57 -6.45
C MET A 52 -1.47 -1.59 -5.02
N GLY A 53 -0.91 -2.45 -4.16
CA GLY A 53 -1.23 -2.48 -2.73
C GLY A 53 -0.50 -1.40 -1.95
N HIS A 54 -0.92 -1.16 -0.69
CA HIS A 54 -0.27 -0.25 0.23
C HIS A 54 -0.46 -0.75 1.66
N ILE A 55 0.64 -1.02 2.35
CA ILE A 55 0.69 -1.56 3.72
C ILE A 55 1.64 -0.74 4.61
N GLY A 56 1.67 -1.05 5.89
CA GLY A 56 2.37 -0.27 6.90
C GLY A 56 1.51 0.88 7.39
N LEU A 57 2.02 2.10 7.36
CA LEU A 57 1.21 3.29 7.58
C LEU A 57 0.20 3.44 6.44
N LEU A 58 -1.04 3.72 6.78
CA LEU A 58 -2.12 4.02 5.84
C LEU A 58 -2.56 5.48 6.05
N PRO A 59 -2.04 6.46 5.30
CA PRO A 59 -2.24 7.88 5.56
C PRO A 59 -3.70 8.32 5.64
N GLN A 60 -4.57 7.74 4.80
CA GLN A 60 -6.00 8.07 4.79
C GLN A 60 -6.74 7.67 6.08
N GLN A 61 -6.15 6.79 6.89
CA GLN A 61 -6.69 6.35 8.18
C GLN A 61 -6.10 7.12 9.37
N HIS A 62 -5.16 8.04 9.13
CA HIS A 62 -4.46 8.79 10.16
C HIS A 62 -4.65 10.31 9.99
N ASN A 63 -5.08 10.97 11.05
CA ASN A 63 -5.29 12.43 11.10
C ASN A 63 -3.96 13.19 11.26
N GLY A 64 -3.09 13.14 10.25
CA GLY A 64 -1.82 13.87 10.23
C GLY A 64 -0.74 13.36 11.20
N LYS A 65 -0.94 12.20 11.83
CA LYS A 65 0.09 11.52 12.62
C LYS A 65 0.65 10.37 11.82
N TYR A 66 1.97 10.30 11.72
CA TYR A 66 2.68 9.26 10.95
C TYR A 66 3.50 8.35 11.87
N PRO A 67 2.86 7.41 12.60
CA PRO A 67 3.57 6.47 13.46
C PRO A 67 4.39 5.49 12.62
N VAL A 68 5.52 5.07 13.17
CA VAL A 68 6.35 4.03 12.57
C VAL A 68 5.85 2.66 13.01
N TYR A 69 5.52 1.81 12.05
CA TYR A 69 4.97 0.47 12.25
C TYR A 69 6.04 -0.64 12.31
N GLY A 70 5.65 -1.79 12.85
CA GLY A 70 6.47 -2.99 12.90
C GLY A 70 7.30 -3.12 14.17
N ARG A 71 7.16 -2.25 15.16
CA ARG A 71 7.86 -2.37 16.45
C ARG A 71 7.25 -3.46 17.33
N LYS A 72 5.93 -3.62 17.29
CA LYS A 72 5.20 -4.63 18.06
C LYS A 72 5.08 -5.94 17.30
N LYS A 73 5.02 -7.06 17.99
CA LYS A 73 4.93 -8.41 17.41
C LYS A 73 3.67 -8.58 16.54
N ASN A 74 2.53 -8.03 17.01
CA ASN A 74 1.27 -8.08 16.27
C ASN A 74 1.31 -7.23 14.99
N GLU A 75 1.96 -6.05 15.02
CA GLU A 75 2.15 -5.21 13.83
C GLU A 75 3.00 -5.91 12.78
N LYS A 76 4.11 -6.55 13.19
CA LYS A 76 4.95 -7.36 12.30
C LYS A 76 4.17 -8.45 11.62
N LYS A 77 3.41 -9.22 12.41
CA LYS A 77 2.58 -10.32 11.88
C LYS A 77 1.54 -9.80 10.91
N LYS A 78 0.86 -8.70 11.25
CA LYS A 78 -0.14 -8.08 10.38
C LYS A 78 0.47 -7.66 9.04
N ILE A 79 1.57 -6.93 9.04
CA ILE A 79 2.22 -6.44 7.82
C ILE A 79 2.64 -7.61 6.91
N LEU A 80 3.19 -8.69 7.47
CA LEU A 80 3.55 -9.89 6.70
C LEU A 80 2.32 -10.60 6.12
N ASN A 81 1.24 -10.71 6.89
CA ASN A 81 -0.02 -11.27 6.41
C ASN A 81 -0.63 -10.41 5.30
N ASP A 82 -0.61 -9.09 5.46
CA ASP A 82 -1.12 -8.13 4.47
C ASP A 82 -0.38 -8.31 3.13
N LEU A 83 0.96 -8.41 3.13
CA LEU A 83 1.73 -8.69 1.90
C LEU A 83 1.30 -10.01 1.26
N SER A 84 1.26 -11.09 2.03
CA SER A 84 0.85 -12.41 1.51
C SER A 84 -0.55 -12.40 0.91
N SER A 85 -1.49 -11.69 1.54
CA SER A 85 -2.85 -11.53 1.04
C SER A 85 -2.89 -10.73 -0.26
N LEU A 86 -2.15 -9.63 -0.35
CA LEU A 86 -2.08 -8.81 -1.54
C LEU A 86 -1.47 -9.55 -2.74
N GLU A 87 -0.40 -10.32 -2.53
CA GLU A 87 0.19 -11.16 -3.57
C GLU A 87 -0.80 -12.22 -4.06
N LYS A 88 -1.49 -12.91 -3.15
CA LYS A 88 -2.53 -13.90 -3.50
C LYS A 88 -3.72 -13.28 -4.23
N ALA A 89 -4.05 -12.02 -3.94
CA ALA A 89 -5.08 -11.28 -4.66
C ALA A 89 -4.63 -10.91 -6.09
N GLY A 90 -3.32 -10.82 -6.34
CA GLY A 90 -2.72 -10.59 -7.65
C GLY A 90 -2.27 -9.14 -7.90
N VAL A 91 -1.98 -8.36 -6.87
CA VAL A 91 -1.39 -7.02 -7.06
C VAL A 91 -0.03 -7.12 -7.75
N PHE A 92 0.31 -6.14 -8.59
CA PHE A 92 1.58 -6.14 -9.31
C PHE A 92 2.74 -5.55 -8.52
N SER A 93 2.47 -4.78 -7.47
CA SER A 93 3.46 -4.13 -6.61
C SER A 93 2.81 -3.70 -5.30
N VAL A 94 3.62 -3.47 -4.26
CA VAL A 94 3.16 -3.00 -2.94
C VAL A 94 4.00 -1.82 -2.46
N VAL A 95 3.33 -0.77 -2.01
CA VAL A 95 3.94 0.31 -1.22
C VAL A 95 4.02 -0.12 0.24
N VAL A 96 5.17 0.08 0.86
CA VAL A 96 5.41 -0.10 2.30
C VAL A 96 5.80 1.23 2.90
N GLU A 97 4.93 1.80 3.76
CA GLU A 97 5.12 3.13 4.31
C GLU A 97 5.41 3.09 5.81
N CYS A 98 6.37 3.93 6.27
CA CYS A 98 6.72 4.12 7.68
C CYS A 98 6.85 2.81 8.48
N THR A 99 7.56 1.83 7.93
CA THR A 99 7.77 0.52 8.55
C THR A 99 9.25 0.35 8.88
N ILE A 100 9.55 -0.23 10.07
CA ILE A 100 10.94 -0.44 10.51
C ILE A 100 11.69 -1.38 9.57
N GLU A 101 12.97 -1.10 9.36
CA GLU A 101 13.86 -1.83 8.46
C GLU A 101 13.85 -3.35 8.63
N PRO A 102 13.92 -3.94 9.84
CA PRO A 102 13.91 -5.41 9.99
C PRO A 102 12.64 -6.09 9.49
N VAL A 103 11.50 -5.38 9.49
CA VAL A 103 10.24 -5.89 8.95
C VAL A 103 10.25 -5.79 7.43
N VAL A 104 10.72 -4.65 6.90
CA VAL A 104 10.80 -4.45 5.44
C VAL A 104 11.77 -5.45 4.81
N LYS A 105 12.93 -5.71 5.40
CA LYS A 105 13.85 -6.76 4.94
C LYS A 105 13.16 -8.12 4.85
N LYS A 106 12.36 -8.46 5.86
CA LYS A 106 11.59 -9.70 5.85
C LYS A 106 10.51 -9.74 4.76
N LEU A 107 9.88 -8.59 4.46
CA LEU A 107 8.97 -8.48 3.32
C LEU A 107 9.72 -8.72 2.01
N MET A 108 10.87 -8.09 1.81
CA MET A 108 11.72 -8.26 0.61
C MET A 108 12.14 -9.71 0.40
N GLU A 109 12.55 -10.41 1.47
CA GLU A 109 12.95 -11.82 1.41
C GLU A 109 11.80 -12.77 1.01
N ASN A 110 10.57 -12.39 1.31
CA ASN A 110 9.37 -13.24 1.10
C ASN A 110 8.49 -12.78 -0.07
N SER A 111 8.78 -11.64 -0.67
CA SER A 111 7.98 -11.08 -1.76
C SER A 111 8.42 -11.59 -3.12
N ASN A 112 7.44 -11.90 -3.98
CA ASN A 112 7.65 -12.21 -5.39
C ASN A 112 7.31 -11.01 -6.30
N ILE A 113 6.91 -9.88 -5.72
CA ILE A 113 6.53 -8.66 -6.44
C ILE A 113 7.35 -7.46 -5.93
N PRO A 114 7.54 -6.42 -6.74
CA PRO A 114 8.28 -5.23 -6.33
C PRO A 114 7.68 -4.54 -5.11
N ILE A 115 8.56 -4.15 -4.18
CA ILE A 115 8.21 -3.36 -3.00
C ILE A 115 8.76 -1.94 -3.13
N ILE A 116 7.88 -0.96 -2.99
CA ILE A 116 8.21 0.46 -3.05
C ILE A 116 8.18 1.05 -1.64
N GLY A 117 9.30 1.56 -1.18
CA GLY A 117 9.43 2.14 0.16
C GLY A 117 9.04 3.62 0.21
N ILE A 118 8.28 4.01 1.23
CA ILE A 118 8.06 5.40 1.62
C ILE A 118 8.42 5.55 3.10
N GLY A 119 9.47 6.31 3.42
CA GLY A 119 9.96 6.42 4.80
C GLY A 119 10.24 5.05 5.45
N ALA A 120 10.74 4.11 4.65
CA ALA A 120 11.11 2.75 5.05
C ALA A 120 12.64 2.56 4.96
N THR A 121 13.13 1.47 4.37
CA THR A 121 14.56 1.23 4.17
C THR A 121 15.00 1.50 2.73
N SER A 122 16.29 1.78 2.53
CA SER A 122 16.91 1.92 1.22
C SER A 122 16.97 0.61 0.41
N ASP A 123 16.68 -0.53 1.02
CA ASP A 123 16.78 -1.85 0.40
C ASP A 123 15.57 -2.22 -0.47
N CYS A 124 14.53 -1.39 -0.52
CA CYS A 124 13.35 -1.61 -1.37
C CYS A 124 13.71 -1.53 -2.86
N ASP A 125 12.92 -2.21 -3.70
CA ASP A 125 13.10 -2.21 -5.17
C ASP A 125 12.92 -0.82 -5.80
N GLY A 126 12.20 0.06 -5.13
CA GLY A 126 12.01 1.45 -5.49
C GLY A 126 11.62 2.32 -4.30
N HIS A 127 11.65 3.63 -4.49
CA HIS A 127 11.34 4.61 -3.43
C HIS A 127 10.41 5.69 -3.95
N SER A 128 9.49 6.09 -3.08
CA SER A 128 8.69 7.30 -3.24
C SER A 128 8.94 8.24 -2.07
N VAL A 129 8.90 9.54 -2.33
CA VAL A 129 9.10 10.59 -1.32
C VAL A 129 7.84 11.43 -1.24
N SER A 130 7.32 11.59 -0.02
CA SER A 130 6.22 12.49 0.28
C SER A 130 6.77 13.73 1.00
N PHE A 131 6.38 14.92 0.57
CA PHE A 131 6.90 16.19 1.13
C PHE A 131 6.57 16.37 2.60
N ASP A 132 5.46 15.86 3.06
CA ASP A 132 5.01 15.92 4.46
C ASP A 132 5.78 14.97 5.38
N GLN A 133 6.48 13.99 4.82
CA GLN A 133 7.30 13.03 5.55
C GLN A 133 8.80 13.35 5.48
N THR A 134 9.19 14.27 4.62
CA THR A 134 10.59 14.69 4.51
C THR A 134 10.95 15.52 5.74
N PRO A 135 11.94 15.11 6.58
CA PRO A 135 12.39 15.93 7.68
C PRO A 135 12.95 17.24 7.12
N ILE A 136 12.24 18.34 7.34
CA ILE A 136 12.79 19.67 7.07
C ILE A 136 13.94 19.86 8.04
N LYS A 137 15.17 19.55 7.63
CA LYS A 137 16.35 19.98 8.36
C LYS A 137 16.31 21.51 8.38
N LYS A 138 15.89 22.09 9.50
CA LYS A 138 16.11 23.52 9.75
C LYS A 138 17.61 23.76 9.55
N ARG A 139 17.97 24.42 8.46
CA ARG A 139 19.31 24.96 8.30
C ARG A 139 19.48 25.98 9.43
N ARG A 140 20.35 25.67 10.37
CA ARG A 140 20.83 26.63 11.37
C ARG A 140 21.73 27.63 10.67
#